data_efddd839fd3e4db4eb110b0ca59b6b29
#
_entry.id   efddd839fd3e4db4eb110b0ca59b6b29
#
_cell.length_a   1.000
_cell.length_b   1.000
_cell.length_c   1.000
_cell.angle_alpha   90.00
_cell.angle_beta   90.00
_cell.angle_gamma   90.00
#
_symmetry.space_group_name_H-M   'P 1'
#
loop_
_entity.id
_entity.type
_entity.pdbx_description
1 polymer ?
#
loop_
_entity_poly.entity_id
_entity_poly.type
_entity_poly.pdbx_seq_one_letter_code
_entity_poly.pdbx_strand_id
1 'polypeptide(L)'
;QWMFPSFARTQVNSIYSIKDGFNPHTVGLLLLLLIGPAEEIFWRGYVQEKLQRSFSKTWIGALIGIALYTAIHIPSCNFMLIVAAGVCGVVWGGLYWWKPQWFPALLVSHALWDAAVFVWFPI
;
A
#
# COMPACT_ATOMS: atom_id res chain seq x y z
N GLN A 1 28.68 3.84 -14.24
CA GLN A 1 27.27 3.64 -14.64
C GLN A 1 26.56 2.89 -13.52
N TRP A 2 25.59 3.54 -12.91
CA TRP A 2 24.86 3.00 -11.78
C TRP A 2 23.91 1.90 -12.26
N MET A 3 24.10 0.65 -11.81
CA MET A 3 23.21 -0.48 -12.12
C MET A 3 21.81 -0.34 -11.50
N PHE A 4 21.68 0.48 -10.47
CA PHE A 4 20.42 0.69 -9.75
C PHE A 4 19.25 1.21 -10.62
N PRO A 5 19.43 2.15 -11.56
CA PRO A 5 18.33 2.62 -12.41
C PRO A 5 17.78 1.55 -13.36
N SER A 6 18.62 0.67 -13.89
CA SER A 6 18.15 -0.41 -14.77
C SER A 6 17.41 -1.48 -14.03
N PHE A 7 17.91 -1.88 -12.85
CA PHE A 7 17.25 -2.82 -11.96
C PHE A 7 15.86 -2.29 -11.52
N ALA A 8 15.80 -1.06 -11.02
CA ALA A 8 14.56 -0.44 -10.58
C ALA A 8 13.54 -0.36 -11.72
N ARG A 9 13.98 0.04 -12.91
CA ARG A 9 13.12 0.15 -14.09
C ARG A 9 12.51 -1.19 -14.52
N THR A 10 13.30 -2.27 -14.49
CA THR A 10 12.79 -3.62 -14.78
C THR A 10 11.74 -4.05 -13.77
N GLN A 11 11.97 -3.79 -12.50
CA GLN A 11 11.04 -4.12 -11.41
C GLN A 11 9.72 -3.34 -11.54
N VAL A 12 9.80 -2.05 -11.80
CA VAL A 12 8.62 -1.19 -12.00
C VAL A 12 7.84 -1.61 -13.24
N ASN A 13 8.52 -1.90 -14.36
CA ASN A 13 7.86 -2.36 -15.59
C ASN A 13 7.10 -3.67 -15.37
N SER A 14 7.63 -4.60 -14.55
CA SER A 14 6.94 -5.86 -14.24
C SER A 14 5.65 -5.64 -13.44
N ILE A 15 5.59 -4.62 -12.59
CA ILE A 15 4.35 -4.25 -11.89
C ILE A 15 3.33 -3.71 -12.89
N TYR A 16 3.76 -2.82 -13.78
CA TYR A 16 2.85 -2.21 -14.75
C TYR A 16 2.35 -3.20 -15.81
N SER A 17 3.12 -4.22 -16.15
CA SER A 17 2.68 -5.26 -17.09
C SER A 17 1.51 -6.11 -16.57
N ILE A 18 1.25 -6.13 -15.28
CA ILE A 18 0.09 -6.86 -14.70
C ILE A 18 -1.24 -6.32 -15.25
N LYS A 19 -1.30 -5.03 -15.60
CA LYS A 19 -2.50 -4.41 -16.16
C LYS A 19 -2.61 -4.51 -17.68
N ASP A 20 -1.60 -5.06 -18.37
CA ASP A 20 -1.60 -5.17 -19.82
C ASP A 20 -2.78 -5.99 -20.31
N GLY A 21 -3.47 -5.49 -21.33
CA GLY A 21 -4.69 -6.10 -21.86
C GLY A 21 -5.99 -5.70 -21.14
N PHE A 22 -5.92 -4.94 -20.05
CA PHE A 22 -7.10 -4.40 -19.37
C PHE A 22 -7.32 -2.93 -19.71
N ASN A 23 -8.59 -2.50 -19.69
CA ASN A 23 -8.91 -1.08 -19.85
C ASN A 23 -8.41 -0.28 -18.64
N PRO A 24 -7.56 0.76 -18.82
CA PRO A 24 -6.99 1.53 -17.71
C PRO A 24 -8.06 2.18 -16.80
N HIS A 25 -9.16 2.65 -17.38
CA HIS A 25 -10.24 3.25 -16.60
C HIS A 25 -10.92 2.23 -15.69
N THR A 26 -11.12 1.01 -16.18
CA THR A 26 -11.68 -0.09 -15.36
C THR A 26 -10.73 -0.45 -14.22
N VAL A 27 -9.44 -0.58 -14.50
CA VAL A 27 -8.43 -0.85 -13.45
C VAL A 27 -8.40 0.29 -12.42
N GLY A 28 -8.39 1.55 -12.88
CA GLY A 28 -8.42 2.71 -11.99
C GLY A 28 -9.66 2.75 -11.09
N LEU A 29 -10.83 2.44 -11.64
CA LEU A 29 -12.07 2.37 -10.85
C LEU A 29 -12.04 1.23 -9.83
N LEU A 30 -11.49 0.05 -10.19
CA LEU A 30 -11.34 -1.07 -9.25
C LEU A 30 -10.39 -0.72 -8.11
N LEU A 31 -9.27 -0.07 -8.39
CA LEU A 31 -8.34 0.40 -7.38
C LEU A 31 -8.99 1.43 -6.46
N LEU A 32 -9.69 2.40 -7.03
CA LEU A 32 -10.30 3.49 -6.30
C LEU A 32 -11.49 3.07 -5.43
N LEU A 33 -12.37 2.22 -5.96
CA LEU A 33 -13.66 1.91 -5.32
C LEU A 33 -13.68 0.58 -4.58
N LEU A 34 -12.78 -0.34 -4.88
CA LEU A 34 -12.80 -1.68 -4.30
C LEU A 34 -11.47 -2.05 -3.64
N ILE A 35 -10.36 -2.08 -4.37
CA ILE A 35 -9.10 -2.63 -3.87
C ILE A 35 -8.52 -1.76 -2.77
N GLY A 36 -8.29 -0.45 -3.04
CA GLY A 36 -7.74 0.47 -2.06
C GLY A 36 -8.58 0.56 -0.78
N PRO A 37 -9.91 0.78 -0.88
CA PRO A 37 -10.77 0.74 0.30
C PRO A 37 -10.75 -0.60 1.05
N ALA A 38 -10.78 -1.73 0.36
CA ALA A 38 -10.73 -3.04 0.98
C ALA A 38 -9.40 -3.27 1.73
N GLU A 39 -8.28 -2.85 1.16
CA GLU A 39 -6.97 -2.92 1.81
C GLU A 39 -6.93 -2.07 3.09
N GLU A 40 -7.39 -0.82 3.05
CA GLU A 40 -7.40 0.03 4.24
C GLU A 40 -8.32 -0.50 5.33
N ILE A 41 -9.53 -0.95 4.98
CA ILE A 41 -10.47 -1.54 5.95
C ILE A 41 -9.84 -2.78 6.60
N PHE A 42 -9.22 -3.65 5.82
CA PHE A 42 -8.59 -4.86 6.35
C PHE A 42 -7.34 -4.55 7.18
N TRP A 43 -6.40 -3.76 6.62
CA TRP A 43 -5.10 -3.56 7.24
C TRP A 43 -5.14 -2.59 8.41
N ARG A 44 -5.78 -1.42 8.25
CA ARG A 44 -5.84 -0.41 9.32
C ARG A 44 -7.04 -0.63 10.21
N GLY A 45 -8.21 -0.81 9.59
CA GLY A 45 -9.47 -0.96 10.34
C GLY A 45 -9.58 -2.26 11.11
N TYR A 46 -8.91 -3.34 10.69
CA TYR A 46 -8.98 -4.62 11.38
C TYR A 46 -7.63 -5.08 11.95
N VAL A 47 -6.62 -5.35 11.11
CA VAL A 47 -5.36 -5.96 11.58
C VAL A 47 -4.61 -5.02 12.53
N GLN A 48 -4.32 -3.81 12.09
CA GLN A 48 -3.56 -2.85 12.89
C GLN A 48 -4.34 -2.45 14.14
N GLU A 49 -5.63 -2.19 14.03
CA GLU A 49 -6.48 -1.85 15.18
C GLU A 49 -6.47 -2.97 16.22
N LYS A 50 -6.64 -4.22 15.81
CA LYS A 50 -6.59 -5.37 16.71
C LYS A 50 -5.23 -5.51 17.40
N LEU A 51 -4.14 -5.33 16.65
CA LEU A 51 -2.78 -5.36 17.19
C LEU A 51 -2.55 -4.23 18.19
N GLN A 52 -2.96 -3.00 17.87
CA GLN A 52 -2.83 -1.86 18.77
C GLN A 52 -3.55 -2.07 20.10
N ARG A 53 -4.72 -2.73 20.07
CA ARG A 53 -5.47 -3.07 21.28
C ARG A 53 -4.88 -4.24 22.09
N SER A 54 -4.05 -5.07 21.45
CA SER A 54 -3.44 -6.24 22.09
C SER A 54 -2.18 -5.92 22.89
N PHE A 55 -1.60 -4.74 22.69
CA PHE A 55 -0.39 -4.31 23.39
C PHE A 55 -0.65 -3.12 24.30
N SER A 56 0.01 -3.10 25.46
CA SER A 56 -0.05 -1.97 26.39
C SER A 56 0.45 -0.64 25.75
N LYS A 57 1.38 -0.76 24.81
CA LYS A 57 1.89 0.37 24.01
C LYS A 57 1.38 0.23 22.57
N THR A 58 0.43 1.06 22.17
CA THR A 58 -0.24 1.00 20.86
C THR A 58 0.71 1.11 19.67
N TRP A 59 1.83 1.83 19.81
CA TRP A 59 2.83 1.96 18.74
C TRP A 59 3.48 0.61 18.36
N ILE A 60 3.57 -0.35 19.32
CA ILE A 60 4.10 -1.70 19.04
C ILE A 60 3.16 -2.41 18.06
N GLY A 61 1.86 -2.36 18.32
CA GLY A 61 0.85 -2.93 17.43
C GLY A 61 0.86 -2.26 16.05
N ALA A 62 1.06 -0.95 15.99
CA ALA A 62 1.20 -0.23 14.74
C ALA A 62 2.42 -0.69 13.94
N LEU A 63 3.59 -0.80 14.56
CA LEU A 63 4.80 -1.29 13.90
C LEU A 63 4.65 -2.72 13.38
N ILE A 64 4.05 -3.62 14.17
CA ILE A 64 3.79 -4.99 13.73
C ILE A 64 2.81 -4.99 12.54
N GLY A 65 1.75 -4.21 12.59
CA GLY A 65 0.80 -4.06 11.49
C GLY A 65 1.47 -3.59 10.19
N ILE A 66 2.34 -2.57 10.28
CA ILE A 66 3.14 -2.06 9.16
C ILE A 66 4.08 -3.13 8.61
N ALA A 67 4.77 -3.85 9.51
CA ALA A 67 5.67 -4.93 9.11
C ALA A 67 4.93 -6.08 8.39
N LEU A 68 3.77 -6.48 8.89
CA LEU A 68 2.94 -7.51 8.27
C LEU A 68 2.42 -7.05 6.89
N TYR A 69 1.94 -5.81 6.78
CA TYR A 69 1.51 -5.22 5.51
C TYR A 69 2.63 -5.25 4.47
N THR A 70 3.84 -4.89 4.86
CA THR A 70 5.02 -4.95 3.98
C THR A 70 5.37 -6.39 3.62
N ALA A 71 5.34 -7.29 4.60
CA ALA A 71 5.76 -8.69 4.44
C ALA A 71 4.88 -9.48 3.47
N ILE A 72 3.59 -9.20 3.37
CA ILE A 72 2.72 -9.89 2.40
C ILE A 72 3.09 -9.61 0.94
N HIS A 73 3.89 -8.58 0.67
CA HIS A 73 4.37 -8.26 -0.67
C HIS A 73 5.67 -9.01 -1.03
N ILE A 74 6.33 -9.66 -0.05
CA ILE A 74 7.57 -10.44 -0.28
C ILE A 74 7.39 -11.54 -1.33
N PRO A 75 6.28 -12.31 -1.37
CA PRO A 75 6.08 -13.34 -2.39
C PRO A 75 6.05 -12.83 -3.83
N SER A 76 5.86 -11.52 -4.05
CA SER A 76 5.96 -10.92 -5.38
C SER A 76 7.36 -11.00 -5.97
N CYS A 77 8.39 -11.24 -5.14
CA CYS A 77 9.81 -11.16 -5.51
C CYS A 77 10.18 -9.84 -6.22
N ASN A 78 9.39 -8.79 -6.02
CA ASN A 78 9.60 -7.47 -6.60
C ASN A 78 10.03 -6.49 -5.51
N PHE A 79 11.33 -6.17 -5.50
CA PHE A 79 11.92 -5.31 -4.47
C PHE A 79 11.29 -3.91 -4.44
N MET A 80 11.01 -3.33 -5.62
CA MET A 80 10.39 -1.99 -5.70
C MET A 80 8.97 -1.97 -5.14
N LEU A 81 8.20 -3.05 -5.37
CA LEU A 81 6.87 -3.19 -4.79
C LEU A 81 6.93 -3.33 -3.26
N ILE A 82 7.87 -4.12 -2.74
CA ILE A 82 8.06 -4.30 -1.29
C ILE A 82 8.42 -2.95 -0.64
N VAL A 83 9.34 -2.18 -1.25
CA VAL A 83 9.71 -0.85 -0.75
C VAL A 83 8.52 0.11 -0.80
N ALA A 84 7.76 0.14 -1.90
CA ALA A 84 6.56 0.97 -2.02
C ALA A 84 5.53 0.60 -0.94
N ALA A 85 5.26 -0.69 -0.74
CA ALA A 85 4.37 -1.17 0.32
C ALA A 85 4.88 -0.77 1.72
N GLY A 86 6.18 -0.84 1.96
CA GLY A 86 6.79 -0.38 3.21
C GLY A 86 6.57 1.11 3.46
N VAL A 87 6.78 1.95 2.45
CA VAL A 87 6.51 3.40 2.53
C VAL A 87 5.03 3.66 2.77
N CYS A 88 4.15 3.02 2.02
CA CYS A 88 2.70 3.12 2.21
C CYS A 88 2.29 2.66 3.62
N GLY A 89 2.85 1.54 4.08
CA GLY A 89 2.63 1.03 5.44
C GLY A 89 2.99 2.05 6.51
N VAL A 90 4.16 2.67 6.39
CA VAL A 90 4.62 3.71 7.34
C VAL A 90 3.75 4.96 7.29
N VAL A 91 3.40 5.44 6.10
CA VAL A 91 2.60 6.66 5.95
C VAL A 91 1.18 6.44 6.47
N TRP A 92 0.41 5.52 5.88
CA TRP A 92 -0.99 5.33 6.27
C TRP A 92 -1.13 4.63 7.62
N GLY A 93 -0.28 3.64 7.93
CA GLY A 93 -0.28 2.99 9.22
C GLY A 93 0.16 3.92 10.37
N GLY A 94 1.16 4.76 10.12
CA GLY A 94 1.61 5.77 11.07
C GLY A 94 0.57 6.87 11.31
N LEU A 95 -0.07 7.35 10.24
CA LEU A 95 -1.15 8.34 10.35
C LEU A 95 -2.37 7.75 11.08
N TYR A 96 -2.72 6.49 10.81
CA TYR A 96 -3.80 5.81 11.53
C TYR A 96 -3.48 5.65 13.02
N TRP A 97 -2.25 5.28 13.37
CA TRP A 97 -1.83 5.22 14.77
C TRP A 97 -1.91 6.58 15.47
N TRP A 98 -1.48 7.65 14.78
CA TRP A 98 -1.46 9.01 15.34
C TRP A 98 -2.87 9.63 15.44
N LYS A 99 -3.69 9.44 14.40
CA LYS A 99 -5.03 10.06 14.25
C LYS A 99 -6.04 9.06 13.69
N PRO A 100 -6.47 8.05 14.47
CA PRO A 100 -7.40 7.01 13.98
C PRO A 100 -8.74 7.55 13.50
N GLN A 101 -9.18 8.71 14.00
CA GLN A 101 -10.38 9.39 13.53
C GLN A 101 -10.30 9.88 12.07
N TRP A 102 -9.09 9.93 11.49
CA TRP A 102 -8.89 10.26 10.08
C TRP A 102 -9.06 9.06 9.14
N PHE A 103 -9.46 7.90 9.67
CA PHE A 103 -9.59 6.67 8.89
C PHE A 103 -10.33 6.85 7.56
N PRO A 104 -11.49 7.54 7.47
CA PRO A 104 -12.16 7.76 6.17
C PRO A 104 -11.30 8.54 5.17
N ALA A 105 -10.56 9.55 5.64
CA ALA A 105 -9.66 10.32 4.79
C ALA A 105 -8.44 9.50 4.35
N LEU A 106 -7.90 8.66 5.24
CA LEU A 106 -6.80 7.75 4.91
C LEU A 106 -7.21 6.74 3.84
N LEU A 107 -8.40 6.17 3.96
CA LEU A 107 -8.98 5.24 2.99
C LEU A 107 -9.07 5.89 1.60
N VAL A 108 -9.64 7.09 1.51
CA VAL A 108 -9.78 7.81 0.24
C VAL A 108 -8.41 8.19 -0.31
N SER A 109 -7.49 8.68 0.53
CA SER A 109 -6.16 9.11 0.09
C SER A 109 -5.32 7.95 -0.43
N HIS A 110 -5.38 6.78 0.19
CA HIS A 110 -4.67 5.59 -0.28
C HIS A 110 -5.24 5.09 -1.60
N ALA A 111 -6.55 4.96 -1.70
CA ALA A 111 -7.21 4.55 -2.94
C ALA A 111 -6.90 5.51 -4.12
N LEU A 112 -6.87 6.81 -3.87
CA LEU A 112 -6.46 7.81 -4.87
C LEU A 112 -4.99 7.68 -5.25
N TRP A 113 -4.12 7.44 -4.28
CA TRP A 113 -2.69 7.19 -4.52
C TRP A 113 -2.49 5.99 -5.43
N ASP A 114 -3.12 4.86 -5.13
CA ASP A 114 -3.02 3.64 -5.93
C ASP A 114 -3.50 3.87 -7.36
N ALA A 115 -4.68 4.45 -7.55
CA ALA A 115 -5.19 4.77 -8.87
C ALA A 115 -4.29 5.74 -9.63
N ALA A 116 -3.75 6.75 -8.94
CA ALA A 116 -2.85 7.72 -9.55
C ALA A 116 -1.55 7.05 -10.01
N VAL A 117 -0.85 6.35 -9.12
CA VAL A 117 0.48 5.78 -9.41
C VAL A 117 0.41 4.61 -10.37
N PHE A 118 -0.59 3.72 -10.21
CA PHE A 118 -0.66 2.52 -11.06
C PHE A 118 -1.31 2.75 -12.43
N VAL A 119 -2.17 3.77 -12.57
CA VAL A 119 -2.97 3.93 -13.78
C VAL A 119 -2.75 5.28 -14.46
N TRP A 120 -2.93 6.39 -13.72
CA TRP A 120 -3.00 7.72 -14.35
C TRP A 120 -1.64 8.38 -14.57
N PHE A 121 -0.72 8.19 -13.62
CA PHE A 121 0.61 8.79 -13.65
C PHE A 121 1.68 7.75 -13.33
N PRO A 122 1.85 6.72 -14.20
CA PRO A 122 2.86 5.69 -13.98
C PRO A 122 4.26 6.32 -13.94
N ILE A 123 5.00 6.03 -12.87
CA ILE A 123 6.35 6.55 -12.59
C ILE A 123 7.44 5.58 -13.05
#